data_74e3f9fe4bead18debd6eb18b269f63a
#
_entry.id   74e3f9fe4bead18debd6eb18b269f63a
#
_cell.length_a   1.000
_cell.length_b   1.000
_cell.length_c   1.000
_cell.angle_alpha   90.00
_cell.angle_beta   90.00
_cell.angle_gamma   90.00
#
_symmetry.space_group_name_H-M   'P 1'
#
loop_
_entity.id
_entity.type
_entity.pdbx_description
1 polymer ?
#
loop_
_entity_poly.entity_id
_entity_poly.type
_entity_poly.pdbx_seq_one_letter_code
_entity_poly.pdbx_strand_id
1 'polypeptide(L)'
;MAERRVAVFFYGSFMDRALLAARGYAPTDLAVARLPAFDIRFTPLATLAPAGPRTSVYGLLATATHAELERLYGEGWVSSYRPEAVIVRTGAGKRLPALVYIAWGPTPPPPSDSYIQHVLGPAREHRFPARYIEHIERRWAERP
;
A
#
# COMPACT_ATOMS: atom_id res chain seq x y z
N MET A 1 12.34 -27.23 -0.90
CA MET A 1 10.92 -26.94 -1.08
C MET A 1 10.73 -25.43 -1.17
N ALA A 2 10.06 -24.96 -2.20
CA ALA A 2 9.84 -23.54 -2.37
C ALA A 2 8.82 -23.02 -1.34
N GLU A 3 9.07 -21.86 -0.76
CA GLU A 3 8.12 -21.21 0.13
C GLU A 3 6.89 -20.75 -0.66
N ARG A 4 5.74 -20.86 -0.02
CA ARG A 4 4.50 -20.35 -0.61
C ARG A 4 4.55 -18.83 -0.68
N ARG A 5 4.13 -18.29 -1.82
CA ARG A 5 4.01 -16.86 -2.04
C ARG A 5 2.52 -16.48 -2.11
N VAL A 6 2.20 -15.34 -1.53
CA VAL A 6 0.83 -14.80 -1.56
C VAL A 6 0.85 -13.42 -2.20
N ALA A 7 -0.27 -13.06 -2.83
CA ALA A 7 -0.41 -11.73 -3.40
C ALA A 7 -0.58 -10.71 -2.27
N VAL A 8 0.10 -9.58 -2.37
CA VAL A 8 0.01 -8.47 -1.43
C VAL A 8 -0.14 -7.16 -2.19
N PHE A 9 -0.99 -6.28 -1.67
CA PHE A 9 -1.31 -5.00 -2.27
C PHE A 9 -0.69 -3.87 -1.44
N PHE A 10 0.22 -3.12 -2.06
CA PHE A 10 0.89 -1.98 -1.43
C PHE A 10 0.26 -0.69 -1.94
N TYR A 11 -0.17 0.17 -1.03
CA TYR A 11 -0.88 1.42 -1.39
C TYR A 11 -0.22 2.67 -0.80
N GLY A 12 0.70 2.51 0.13
CA GLY A 12 1.37 3.60 0.84
C GLY A 12 2.86 3.67 0.48
N SER A 13 3.68 3.98 1.48
CA SER A 13 5.12 4.16 1.26
C SER A 13 5.84 2.89 0.81
N PHE A 14 5.28 1.71 1.06
CA PHE A 14 5.87 0.46 0.57
C PHE A 14 5.68 0.24 -0.93
N MET A 15 5.07 1.17 -1.63
CA MET A 15 5.17 1.21 -3.08
C MET A 15 6.58 1.61 -3.54
N ASP A 16 7.38 2.19 -2.66
CA ASP A 16 8.74 2.60 -2.95
C ASP A 16 9.70 1.41 -2.81
N ARG A 17 10.32 1.02 -3.92
CA ARG A 17 11.22 -0.14 -3.95
C ARG A 17 12.41 -0.01 -3.01
N ALA A 18 12.89 1.20 -2.78
CA ALA A 18 14.02 1.41 -1.88
C ALA A 18 13.65 1.06 -0.43
N LEU A 19 12.44 1.41 -0.01
CA LEU A 19 11.97 1.04 1.33
C LEU A 19 11.78 -0.46 1.48
N LEU A 20 11.27 -1.12 0.44
CA LEU A 20 11.11 -2.58 0.44
C LEU A 20 12.47 -3.26 0.50
N ALA A 21 13.44 -2.81 -0.31
CA ALA A 21 14.78 -3.37 -0.34
C ALA A 21 15.50 -3.22 1.01
N ALA A 22 15.30 -2.08 1.69
CA ALA A 22 15.89 -1.85 3.01
C ALA A 22 15.39 -2.86 4.05
N ARG A 23 14.26 -3.51 3.79
CA ARG A 23 13.70 -4.54 4.68
C ARG A 23 13.87 -5.96 4.11
N GLY A 24 14.74 -6.12 3.12
CA GLY A 24 15.09 -7.43 2.57
C GLY A 24 14.08 -8.01 1.60
N TYR A 25 13.30 -7.16 0.94
CA TYR A 25 12.31 -7.60 -0.04
C TYR A 25 12.48 -6.85 -1.36
N ALA A 26 12.75 -7.59 -2.41
CA ALA A 26 12.99 -7.01 -3.75
C ALA A 26 12.08 -7.66 -4.78
N PRO A 27 10.79 -7.27 -4.85
CA PRO A 27 9.86 -7.88 -5.78
C PRO A 27 10.21 -7.55 -7.23
N THR A 28 10.00 -8.52 -8.13
CA THR A 28 10.24 -8.37 -9.55
C THR A 28 8.93 -8.30 -10.35
N ASP A 29 7.79 -8.47 -9.68
CA ASP A 29 6.48 -8.63 -10.30
C ASP A 29 5.49 -7.52 -9.92
N LEU A 30 5.99 -6.33 -9.56
CA LEU A 30 5.12 -5.19 -9.22
C LEU A 30 4.24 -4.80 -10.42
N ALA A 31 2.95 -4.74 -10.19
CA ALA A 31 1.98 -4.36 -11.21
C ALA A 31 0.90 -3.47 -10.61
N VAL A 32 0.44 -2.49 -11.37
CA VAL A 32 -0.62 -1.58 -10.92
C VAL A 32 -1.93 -2.37 -10.75
N ALA A 33 -2.61 -2.12 -9.63
CA ALA A 33 -3.92 -2.67 -9.34
C ALA A 33 -4.72 -1.62 -8.57
N ARG A 34 -6.01 -1.89 -8.36
CA ARG A 34 -6.85 -1.02 -7.54
C ARG A 34 -7.72 -1.85 -6.60
N LEU A 35 -8.01 -1.27 -5.45
CA LEU A 35 -8.88 -1.88 -4.45
C LEU A 35 -10.16 -1.06 -4.36
N PRO A 36 -11.29 -1.57 -4.88
CA PRO A 36 -12.57 -0.87 -4.80
C PRO A 36 -13.13 -0.84 -3.37
N ALA A 37 -13.95 0.15 -3.08
CA ALA A 37 -14.70 0.32 -1.83
C ALA A 37 -13.81 0.62 -0.62
N PHE A 38 -12.64 1.18 -0.87
CA PHE A 38 -11.75 1.71 0.16
C PHE A 38 -11.23 3.08 -0.25
N ASP A 39 -10.82 3.85 0.74
CA ASP A 39 -10.20 5.15 0.53
C ASP A 39 -8.93 5.25 1.36
N ILE A 40 -7.95 5.97 0.83
CA ILE A 40 -6.69 6.18 1.55
C ILE A 40 -6.88 7.26 2.61
N ARG A 41 -6.29 7.03 3.79
CA ARG A 41 -6.27 7.97 4.90
C ARG A 41 -4.84 8.10 5.42
N PHE A 42 -4.55 9.22 6.06
CA PHE A 42 -3.25 9.45 6.70
C PHE A 42 -3.50 9.75 8.19
N THR A 43 -3.00 8.85 9.09
CA THR A 43 -3.36 8.85 10.53
C THR A 43 -2.16 8.80 11.49
N PRO A 44 -1.01 9.45 11.28
CA PRO A 44 -0.54 10.21 10.11
C PRO A 44 0.07 9.38 8.98
N LEU A 45 0.43 8.11 9.19
CA LEU A 45 0.89 7.24 8.12
C LEU A 45 -0.28 6.76 7.27
N ALA A 46 0.00 6.35 6.04
CA ALA A 46 -1.03 5.87 5.13
C ALA A 46 -1.73 4.64 5.70
N THR A 47 -3.05 4.64 5.66
CA THR A 47 -3.90 3.50 5.98
C THR A 47 -5.13 3.54 5.09
N LEU A 48 -6.05 2.62 5.28
CA LEU A 48 -7.28 2.54 4.49
C LEU A 48 -8.50 2.60 5.39
N ALA A 49 -9.58 3.12 4.84
CA ALA A 49 -10.89 3.09 5.47
C ALA A 49 -11.93 2.59 4.46
N PRO A 50 -12.95 1.86 4.90
CA PRO A 50 -14.05 1.49 4.01
C PRO A 50 -14.72 2.72 3.40
N ALA A 51 -15.11 2.60 2.14
CA ALA A 51 -15.73 3.70 1.41
C ALA A 51 -16.80 3.15 0.47
N GLY A 52 -17.50 4.02 -0.25
CA GLY A 52 -18.52 3.63 -1.19
C GLY A 52 -17.96 2.85 -2.38
N PRO A 53 -18.82 2.12 -3.12
CA PRO A 53 -18.37 1.22 -4.19
C PRO A 53 -17.70 1.92 -5.38
N ARG A 54 -17.87 3.24 -5.50
CA ARG A 54 -17.25 4.02 -6.57
C ARG A 54 -15.89 4.61 -6.18
N THR A 55 -15.48 4.39 -4.95
CA THR A 55 -14.17 4.85 -4.46
C THR A 55 -13.19 3.70 -4.58
N SER A 56 -11.99 3.98 -5.07
CA SER A 56 -10.94 2.97 -5.19
C SER A 56 -9.60 3.53 -4.75
N VAL A 57 -8.76 2.65 -4.24
CA VAL A 57 -7.36 2.94 -3.92
C VAL A 57 -6.50 2.30 -5.01
N TYR A 58 -5.61 3.05 -5.61
CA TYR A 58 -4.61 2.50 -6.53
C TYR A 58 -3.37 2.11 -5.76
N GLY A 59 -2.74 1.04 -6.19
CA GLY A 59 -1.54 0.54 -5.54
C GLY A 59 -0.80 -0.42 -6.44
N LEU A 60 0.20 -1.09 -5.85
CA LEU A 60 1.02 -2.07 -6.56
C LEU A 60 0.80 -3.45 -5.97
N LEU A 61 0.57 -4.41 -6.84
CA LEU A 61 0.38 -5.81 -6.48
C LEU A 61 1.68 -6.56 -6.74
N ALA A 62 2.07 -7.40 -5.79
CA ALA A 62 3.25 -8.26 -5.91
C ALA A 62 3.00 -9.54 -5.14
N THR A 63 3.91 -10.51 -5.25
CA THR A 63 3.86 -11.69 -4.39
C THR A 63 4.98 -11.63 -3.36
N ALA A 64 4.72 -12.20 -2.19
CA ALA A 64 5.68 -12.24 -1.09
C ALA A 64 5.53 -13.55 -0.30
N THR A 65 6.63 -13.98 0.31
CA THR A 65 6.59 -15.08 1.27
C THR A 65 6.17 -14.58 2.63
N HIS A 66 5.75 -15.48 3.50
CA HIS A 66 5.44 -15.13 4.88
C HIS A 66 6.62 -14.46 5.60
N ALA A 67 7.84 -14.98 5.38
CA ALA A 67 9.04 -14.40 5.99
C ALA A 67 9.29 -12.98 5.49
N GLU A 68 9.07 -12.72 4.21
CA GLU A 68 9.19 -11.37 3.66
C GLU A 68 8.17 -10.41 4.28
N LEU A 69 6.92 -10.87 4.45
CA LEU A 69 5.88 -10.05 5.08
C LEU A 69 6.20 -9.75 6.54
N GLU A 70 6.77 -10.69 7.28
CA GLU A 70 7.21 -10.45 8.65
C GLU A 70 8.32 -9.40 8.71
N ARG A 71 9.26 -9.43 7.77
CA ARG A 71 10.30 -8.41 7.72
C ARG A 71 9.74 -7.03 7.40
N LEU A 72 8.70 -6.96 6.55
CA LEU A 72 8.09 -5.68 6.19
C LEU A 72 7.24 -5.08 7.31
N TYR A 73 6.45 -5.90 8.01
CA TYR A 73 5.43 -5.42 8.94
C TYR A 73 5.63 -5.87 10.39
N GLY A 74 6.64 -6.68 10.66
CA GLY A 74 6.82 -7.29 11.97
C GLY A 74 7.32 -6.36 13.05
N GLU A 75 7.95 -5.25 12.68
CA GLU A 75 8.56 -4.34 13.65
C GLU A 75 8.63 -2.92 13.10
N GLY A 76 9.04 -2.00 13.98
CA GLY A 76 9.20 -0.60 13.61
C GLY A 76 7.87 0.12 13.52
N TRP A 77 7.84 1.17 12.71
CA TRP A 77 6.70 2.08 12.61
C TRP A 77 5.48 1.49 11.91
N VAL A 78 5.60 0.28 11.33
CA VAL A 78 4.47 -0.41 10.67
C VAL A 78 3.95 -1.61 11.48
N SER A 79 4.44 -1.83 12.70
CA SER A 79 4.07 -3.00 13.49
C SER A 79 2.61 -3.02 13.95
N SER A 80 1.92 -1.88 13.90
CA SER A 80 0.50 -1.80 14.23
C SER A 80 -0.43 -2.20 13.06
N TYR A 81 0.13 -2.40 11.88
CA TYR A 81 -0.67 -2.79 10.72
C TYR A 81 -1.02 -4.28 10.80
N ARG A 82 -2.21 -4.62 10.34
CA ARG A 82 -2.70 -6.01 10.34
C ARG A 82 -3.16 -6.41 8.96
N PRO A 83 -2.94 -7.67 8.55
CA PRO A 83 -3.36 -8.14 7.23
C PRO A 83 -4.86 -8.37 7.17
N GLU A 84 -5.45 -7.96 6.03
CA GLU A 84 -6.85 -8.21 5.70
C GLU A 84 -6.91 -8.85 4.33
N ALA A 85 -7.82 -9.79 4.13
CA ALA A 85 -8.05 -10.41 2.84
C ALA A 85 -9.03 -9.56 2.03
N VAL A 86 -8.64 -9.20 0.82
CA VAL A 86 -9.44 -8.35 -0.06
C VAL A 86 -9.41 -8.89 -1.48
N ILE A 87 -10.29 -8.37 -2.33
CA ILE A 87 -10.27 -8.63 -3.77
C ILE A 87 -9.86 -7.35 -4.47
N VAL A 88 -8.74 -7.40 -5.18
CA VAL A 88 -8.25 -6.28 -5.99
C VAL A 88 -8.62 -6.49 -7.45
N ARG A 89 -8.56 -5.41 -8.23
CA ARG A 89 -8.71 -5.44 -9.68
C ARG A 89 -7.37 -5.17 -10.33
N THR A 90 -6.95 -6.07 -11.22
CA THR A 90 -5.71 -5.86 -11.99
C THR A 90 -5.94 -4.85 -13.10
N GLY A 91 -4.86 -4.42 -13.77
CA GLY A 91 -4.96 -3.53 -14.92
C GLY A 91 -5.80 -4.09 -16.06
N ALA A 92 -5.87 -5.42 -16.19
CA ALA A 92 -6.72 -6.09 -17.17
C ALA A 92 -8.17 -6.25 -16.70
N GLY A 93 -8.52 -5.75 -15.50
CA GLY A 93 -9.86 -5.86 -14.95
C GLY A 93 -10.16 -7.17 -14.24
N LYS A 94 -9.16 -8.03 -14.10
CA LYS A 94 -9.32 -9.33 -13.44
C LYS A 94 -9.40 -9.16 -11.92
N ARG A 95 -10.30 -9.90 -11.29
CA ARG A 95 -10.42 -9.92 -9.82
C ARG A 95 -9.41 -10.92 -9.26
N LEU A 96 -8.71 -10.51 -8.20
CA LEU A 96 -7.66 -11.33 -7.60
C LEU A 96 -7.66 -11.16 -6.08
N PRO A 97 -7.65 -12.28 -5.31
CA PRO A 97 -7.48 -12.19 -3.86
C PRO A 97 -6.08 -11.70 -3.50
N ALA A 98 -5.99 -10.83 -2.51
CA ALA A 98 -4.71 -10.32 -2.04
C ALA A 98 -4.80 -9.96 -0.56
N LEU A 99 -3.65 -9.87 0.10
CA LEU A 99 -3.55 -9.31 1.44
C LEU A 99 -3.29 -7.81 1.32
N VAL A 100 -3.92 -7.06 2.22
CA VAL A 100 -3.61 -5.63 2.39
C VAL A 100 -3.42 -5.38 3.88
N TYR A 101 -2.42 -4.58 4.24
CA TYR A 101 -2.12 -4.29 5.64
C TYR A 101 -2.73 -2.94 6.02
N ILE A 102 -3.56 -2.94 7.05
CA ILE A 102 -4.33 -1.78 7.48
C ILE A 102 -4.07 -1.49 8.94
N ALA A 103 -3.89 -0.22 9.29
CA ALA A 103 -3.85 0.24 10.67
C ALA A 103 -5.22 0.80 11.01
N TRP A 104 -5.89 0.18 11.96
CA TRP A 104 -7.27 0.55 12.33
C TRP A 104 -7.34 1.65 13.40
N GLY A 105 -6.20 2.12 13.87
CA GLY A 105 -6.09 3.20 14.83
C GLY A 105 -5.02 4.18 14.43
N PRO A 106 -4.70 5.16 15.31
CA PRO A 106 -3.62 6.08 15.04
C PRO A 106 -2.30 5.37 14.82
N THR A 107 -1.51 5.83 13.85
CA THR A 107 -0.18 5.32 13.60
C THR A 107 0.88 6.21 14.25
N PRO A 108 2.12 5.71 14.40
CA PRO A 108 3.21 6.58 14.83
C PRO A 108 3.45 7.71 13.82
N PRO A 109 4.11 8.79 14.22
CA PRO A 109 4.51 9.84 13.28
C PRO A 109 5.39 9.27 12.16
N PRO A 110 5.37 9.86 10.96
CA PRO A 110 6.26 9.43 9.90
C PRO A 110 7.73 9.66 10.29
N PRO A 111 8.65 8.82 9.78
CA PRO A 111 10.07 8.94 10.13
C PRO A 111 10.73 10.23 9.63
N SER A 112 10.12 10.92 8.65
CA SER A 112 10.62 12.20 8.14
C SER A 112 9.50 12.95 7.43
N ASP A 113 9.73 14.25 7.18
CA ASP A 113 8.78 15.09 6.44
C ASP A 113 8.67 14.67 4.97
N SER A 114 9.64 13.92 4.48
CA SER A 114 9.63 13.42 3.10
C SER A 114 8.78 12.16 2.92
N TYR A 115 8.12 11.68 3.96
CA TYR A 115 7.33 10.46 3.90
C TYR A 115 6.39 10.41 2.70
N ILE A 116 5.67 11.51 2.45
CA ILE A 116 4.69 11.56 1.36
C ILE A 116 5.32 11.33 -0.02
N GLN A 117 6.60 11.65 -0.19
CA GLN A 117 7.28 11.44 -1.46
C GLN A 117 7.46 9.94 -1.76
N HIS A 118 7.51 9.10 -0.73
CA HIS A 118 7.55 7.65 -0.91
C HIS A 118 6.20 7.08 -1.36
N VAL A 119 5.13 7.87 -1.28
CA VAL A 119 3.81 7.53 -1.80
C VAL A 119 3.62 8.15 -3.18
N LEU A 120 3.87 9.46 -3.30
CA LEU A 120 3.64 10.20 -4.55
C LEU A 120 4.64 9.82 -5.65
N GLY A 121 5.91 9.56 -5.29
CA GLY A 121 6.93 9.18 -6.26
C GLY A 121 6.54 7.93 -7.04
N PRO A 122 6.29 6.80 -6.36
CA PRO A 122 5.81 5.59 -7.03
C PRO A 122 4.50 5.78 -7.78
N ALA A 123 3.55 6.54 -7.22
CA ALA A 123 2.28 6.79 -7.89
C ALA A 123 2.49 7.47 -9.25
N ARG A 124 3.39 8.44 -9.31
CA ARG A 124 3.75 9.11 -10.57
C ARG A 124 4.52 8.21 -11.51
N GLU A 125 5.49 7.47 -10.98
CA GLU A 125 6.30 6.54 -11.76
C GLU A 125 5.45 5.48 -12.44
N HIS A 126 4.47 4.93 -11.72
CA HIS A 126 3.57 3.91 -12.24
C HIS A 126 2.34 4.48 -12.94
N ARG A 127 2.30 5.79 -13.14
CA ARG A 127 1.25 6.49 -13.92
C ARG A 127 -0.16 6.24 -13.39
N PHE A 128 -0.33 6.34 -12.08
CA PHE A 128 -1.67 6.32 -11.51
C PHE A 128 -2.50 7.48 -12.09
N PRO A 129 -3.84 7.36 -12.16
CA PRO A 129 -4.65 8.46 -12.66
C PRO A 129 -4.34 9.78 -11.95
N ALA A 130 -4.23 10.86 -12.71
CA ALA A 130 -3.90 12.18 -12.17
C ALA A 130 -4.85 12.58 -11.04
N ARG A 131 -6.15 12.31 -11.20
CA ARG A 131 -7.15 12.62 -10.17
C ARG A 131 -6.91 11.85 -8.86
N TYR A 132 -6.35 10.63 -8.93
CA TYR A 132 -6.01 9.87 -7.74
C TYR A 132 -4.78 10.44 -7.05
N ILE A 133 -3.77 10.86 -7.80
CA ILE A 133 -2.59 11.54 -7.26
C ILE A 133 -3.01 12.82 -6.55
N GLU A 134 -3.88 13.62 -7.15
CA GLU A 134 -4.45 14.82 -6.52
C GLU A 134 -5.20 14.48 -5.24
N HIS A 135 -5.93 13.37 -5.26
CA HIS A 135 -6.66 12.89 -4.08
C HIS A 135 -5.70 12.54 -2.94
N ILE A 136 -4.58 11.86 -3.22
CA ILE A 136 -3.54 11.59 -2.22
C ILE A 136 -3.03 12.90 -1.63
N GLU A 137 -2.73 13.88 -2.49
CA GLU A 137 -2.23 15.18 -2.04
C GLU A 137 -3.23 15.89 -1.12
N ARG A 138 -4.51 15.86 -1.47
CA ARG A 138 -5.55 16.44 -0.62
C ARG A 138 -5.66 15.73 0.72
N ARG A 139 -5.66 14.40 0.72
CA ARG A 139 -5.74 13.61 1.97
C ARG A 139 -4.55 13.88 2.87
N TRP A 140 -3.36 14.02 2.27
CA TRP A 140 -2.16 14.35 3.03
C TRP A 140 -2.25 15.74 3.64
N ALA A 141 -2.74 16.72 2.88
CA ALA A 141 -2.92 18.10 3.37
C ALA A 141 -3.96 18.19 4.51
N GLU A 142 -4.97 17.34 4.48
CA GLU A 142 -6.07 17.32 5.46
C GLU A 142 -5.76 16.44 6.69
N ARG A 143 -4.59 15.83 6.76
CA ARG A 143 -4.27 14.93 7.88
C ARG A 143 -4.31 15.67 9.21
N PRO A 144 -4.73 14.97 10.31
CA PRO A 144 -4.78 15.58 11.63
C PRO A 144 -3.40 15.93 12.17
#